data_bbaa32050613be64cd370c0b53014230
#
_entry.id   bbaa32050613be64cd370c0b53014230
#
_cell.length_a   1.000
_cell.length_b   1.000
_cell.length_c   1.000
_cell.angle_alpha   90.00
_cell.angle_beta   90.00
_cell.angle_gamma   90.00
#
_symmetry.space_group_name_H-M   'P 1'
#
loop_
_entity.id
_entity.type
_entity.pdbx_description
1 polymer ?
#
loop_
_entity_poly.entity_id
_entity_poly.type
_entity_poly.pdbx_seq_one_letter_code
_entity_poly.pdbx_strand_id
1 'polypeptide(L)'
;MSHNQDLILVVEDNKASSELMAYLLRSAGNAVLTCSDGADAIEIAGREHPRVIVMDLQLERMSGLEAATILAADPGLKAIPRVAVTAYAMVGDRDRVLKAGFHGYIAKPIEPSTFAAQIKSFFVPAPHLSKAGD
;
A
#
# COMPACT_ATOMS: atom_id res chain seq x y z
N MET A 1 23.50 6.83 -5.13
CA MET A 1 23.24 6.29 -4.97
C MET A 1 22.00 6.06 -4.66
N SER A 2 21.26 6.24 -5.08
CA SER A 2 20.04 6.17 -4.76
C SER A 2 19.46 4.92 -4.87
N HIS A 3 20.15 3.98 -4.95
CA HIS A 3 19.61 2.74 -4.95
C HIS A 3 18.96 2.46 -3.66
N ASN A 4 18.88 3.36 -2.76
CA ASN A 4 18.19 3.11 -1.53
C ASN A 4 16.80 3.70 -1.51
N GLN A 5 16.23 3.91 -2.67
CA GLN A 5 14.85 4.37 -2.71
C GLN A 5 13.93 3.32 -2.12
N ASP A 6 12.97 3.77 -1.34
CA ASP A 6 11.94 2.89 -0.82
C ASP A 6 11.01 2.47 -1.93
N LEU A 7 10.65 1.22 -1.94
CA LEU A 7 9.75 0.69 -2.96
C LEU A 7 8.33 0.64 -2.44
N ILE A 8 7.40 1.18 -3.20
CA ILE A 8 5.98 1.18 -2.86
C ILE A 8 5.24 0.44 -3.97
N LEU A 9 4.33 -0.46 -3.57
CA LEU A 9 3.48 -1.15 -4.53
C LEU A 9 2.11 -0.50 -4.52
N VAL A 10 1.63 -0.08 -5.69
CA VAL A 10 0.31 0.51 -5.86
C VAL A 10 -0.57 -0.48 -6.61
N VAL A 11 -1.69 -0.86 -6.02
CA VAL A 11 -2.62 -1.83 -6.59
C VAL A 11 -3.93 -1.11 -6.90
N GLU A 12 -4.19 -0.85 -8.16
CA GLU A 12 -5.30 -0.01 -8.58
C GLU A 12 -5.67 -0.36 -10.02
N ASP A 13 -6.92 -0.69 -10.30
CA ASP A 13 -7.31 -1.05 -11.67
C ASP A 13 -7.73 0.16 -12.51
N ASN A 14 -7.98 1.31 -11.90
CA ASN A 14 -8.26 2.51 -12.67
C ASN A 14 -6.94 3.14 -13.08
N LYS A 15 -6.71 3.22 -14.38
CA LYS A 15 -5.43 3.66 -14.89
C LYS A 15 -5.08 5.08 -14.46
N ALA A 16 -6.04 5.99 -14.52
CA ALA A 16 -5.77 7.39 -14.15
C ALA A 16 -5.41 7.50 -12.67
N SER A 17 -6.11 6.77 -11.80
CA SER A 17 -5.79 6.78 -10.37
C SER A 17 -4.43 6.17 -10.11
N SER A 18 -4.11 5.08 -10.79
CA SER A 18 -2.82 4.42 -10.63
C SER A 18 -1.68 5.36 -11.03
N GLU A 19 -1.84 6.02 -12.18
CA GLU A 19 -0.80 6.93 -12.67
C GLU A 19 -0.62 8.14 -11.76
N LEU A 20 -1.71 8.67 -11.23
CA LEU A 20 -1.61 9.81 -10.32
C LEU A 20 -0.88 9.41 -9.03
N MET A 21 -1.28 8.31 -8.43
CA MET A 21 -0.62 7.88 -7.19
C MET A 21 0.85 7.58 -7.43
N ALA A 22 1.17 6.89 -8.53
CA ALA A 22 2.56 6.59 -8.83
C ALA A 22 3.37 7.86 -9.06
N TYR A 23 2.80 8.82 -9.77
CA TYR A 23 3.48 10.08 -10.00
C TYR A 23 3.79 10.81 -8.69
N LEU A 24 2.80 10.91 -7.81
CA LEU A 24 2.98 11.62 -6.55
C LEU A 24 4.03 10.93 -5.67
N LEU A 25 4.01 9.60 -5.64
CA LEU A 25 4.96 8.87 -4.82
C LEU A 25 6.38 8.93 -5.40
N ARG A 26 6.51 8.85 -6.71
CA ARG A 26 7.81 8.96 -7.36
C ARG A 26 8.38 10.38 -7.19
N SER A 27 7.52 11.38 -7.27
CA SER A 27 7.96 12.77 -7.09
C SER A 27 8.50 13.00 -5.68
N ALA A 28 8.08 12.21 -4.73
CA ALA A 28 8.56 12.31 -3.36
C ALA A 28 9.81 11.45 -3.12
N GLY A 29 10.38 10.86 -4.16
CA GLY A 29 11.63 10.13 -4.04
C GLY A 29 11.52 8.64 -3.91
N ASN A 30 10.33 8.08 -4.10
CA ASN A 30 10.13 6.64 -3.95
C ASN A 30 10.18 5.90 -5.28
N ALA A 31 10.56 4.63 -5.24
CA ALA A 31 10.37 3.75 -6.38
C ALA A 31 8.96 3.17 -6.29
N VAL A 32 8.29 3.00 -7.41
CA VAL A 32 6.90 2.54 -7.41
C VAL A 32 6.71 1.45 -8.46
N LEU A 33 6.08 0.36 -8.06
CA LEU A 33 5.57 -0.65 -8.99
C LEU A 33 4.06 -0.57 -8.92
N THR A 34 3.40 -0.83 -10.03
CA THR A 34 1.95 -0.80 -10.09
C THR A 34 1.42 -2.12 -10.62
N CYS A 35 0.25 -2.51 -10.17
CA CYS A 35 -0.48 -3.62 -10.74
C CYS A 35 -1.97 -3.36 -10.58
N SER A 36 -2.80 -4.20 -11.19
CA SER A 36 -4.22 -3.92 -11.27
C SER A 36 -5.12 -4.90 -10.52
N ASP A 37 -4.58 -5.95 -9.92
CA ASP A 37 -5.44 -6.85 -9.16
C ASP A 37 -4.71 -7.46 -7.96
N GLY A 38 -5.50 -8.05 -7.07
CA GLY A 38 -4.96 -8.56 -5.82
C GLY A 38 -4.03 -9.75 -5.96
N ALA A 39 -4.26 -10.60 -6.96
CA ALA A 39 -3.40 -11.78 -7.15
C ALA A 39 -2.00 -11.34 -7.56
N ASP A 40 -1.91 -10.39 -8.49
CA ASP A 40 -0.61 -9.85 -8.90
C ASP A 40 0.06 -9.15 -7.73
N ALA A 41 -0.72 -8.47 -6.89
CA ALA A 41 -0.16 -7.77 -5.74
C ALA A 41 0.52 -8.74 -4.78
N ILE A 42 -0.10 -9.89 -4.53
CA ILE A 42 0.47 -10.89 -3.64
C ILE A 42 1.77 -11.42 -4.22
N GLU A 43 1.79 -11.70 -5.51
CA GLU A 43 2.99 -12.20 -6.16
C GLU A 43 4.13 -11.19 -6.10
N ILE A 44 3.83 -9.94 -6.43
CA ILE A 44 4.85 -8.89 -6.42
C ILE A 44 5.35 -8.65 -5.00
N ALA A 45 4.46 -8.66 -4.01
CA ALA A 45 4.86 -8.46 -2.63
C ALA A 45 5.84 -9.55 -2.19
N GLY A 46 5.59 -10.80 -2.60
CA GLY A 46 6.47 -11.90 -2.25
C GLY A 46 7.84 -11.81 -2.91
N ARG A 47 7.89 -11.23 -4.10
CA ARG A 47 9.14 -11.11 -4.83
C ARG A 47 9.93 -9.87 -4.44
N GLU A 48 9.23 -8.73 -4.28
CA GLU A 48 9.90 -7.45 -4.12
C GLU A 48 9.94 -6.90 -2.70
N HIS A 49 9.09 -7.39 -1.81
CA HIS A 49 9.01 -6.93 -0.42
C HIS A 49 8.98 -5.40 -0.30
N PRO A 50 7.94 -4.76 -0.82
CA PRO A 50 7.85 -3.30 -0.75
C PRO A 50 7.72 -2.80 0.70
N ARG A 51 8.02 -1.52 0.89
CA ARG A 51 7.90 -0.89 2.20
C ARG A 51 6.44 -0.70 2.60
N VAL A 52 5.56 -0.57 1.63
CA VAL A 52 4.13 -0.44 1.90
C VAL A 52 3.38 -0.82 0.63
N ILE A 53 2.17 -1.34 0.80
CA ILE A 53 1.28 -1.65 -0.31
C ILE A 53 0.08 -0.71 -0.22
N VAL A 54 -0.15 0.06 -1.28
CA VAL A 54 -1.29 0.97 -1.38
C VAL A 54 -2.30 0.30 -2.28
N MET A 55 -3.50 0.02 -1.79
CA MET A 55 -4.42 -0.86 -2.50
C MET A 55 -5.86 -0.36 -2.47
N ASP A 56 -6.49 -0.32 -3.64
CA ASP A 56 -7.92 -0.05 -3.71
C ASP A 56 -8.66 -1.30 -3.24
N LEU A 57 -9.82 -1.11 -2.64
CA LEU A 57 -10.65 -2.23 -2.22
C LEU A 57 -11.41 -2.84 -3.40
N GLN A 58 -11.75 -2.03 -4.40
CA GLN A 58 -12.51 -2.52 -5.54
C GLN A 58 -11.61 -2.87 -6.70
N LEU A 59 -11.20 -4.09 -6.74
CA LEU A 59 -10.36 -4.61 -7.83
C LEU A 59 -11.16 -5.67 -8.58
N GLU A 60 -10.81 -5.88 -9.85
CA GLU A 60 -11.64 -6.72 -10.69
C GLU A 60 -11.67 -8.19 -10.35
N ARG A 61 -10.55 -8.81 -10.16
CA ARG A 61 -10.54 -10.26 -9.95
C ARG A 61 -10.50 -10.65 -8.51
N MET A 62 -9.54 -10.18 -7.77
CA MET A 62 -9.49 -10.45 -6.35
C MET A 62 -9.60 -9.11 -5.64
N SER A 63 -10.59 -8.96 -4.78
CA SER A 63 -10.81 -7.68 -4.10
C SER A 63 -9.65 -7.33 -3.18
N GLY A 64 -9.52 -6.05 -2.86
CA GLY A 64 -8.48 -5.61 -1.94
C GLY A 64 -8.64 -6.24 -0.56
N LEU A 65 -9.89 -6.46 -0.12
CA LEU A 65 -10.11 -7.11 1.18
C LEU A 65 -9.61 -8.54 1.20
N GLU A 66 -9.86 -9.29 0.12
CA GLU A 66 -9.36 -10.65 0.03
C GLU A 66 -7.84 -10.68 0.00
N ALA A 67 -7.24 -9.81 -0.81
CA ALA A 67 -5.79 -9.77 -0.92
C ALA A 67 -5.14 -9.41 0.41
N ALA A 68 -5.71 -8.45 1.14
CA ALA A 68 -5.17 -8.05 2.43
C ALA A 68 -5.25 -9.19 3.44
N THR A 69 -6.34 -9.96 3.40
CA THR A 69 -6.50 -11.09 4.29
C THR A 69 -5.43 -12.16 4.02
N ILE A 70 -5.16 -12.42 2.75
CA ILE A 70 -4.13 -13.39 2.38
C ILE A 70 -2.75 -12.91 2.80
N LEU A 71 -2.45 -11.63 2.55
CA LEU A 71 -1.16 -11.06 2.94
C LEU A 71 -0.97 -11.10 4.45
N ALA A 72 -2.01 -10.79 5.20
CA ALA A 72 -1.94 -10.78 6.66
C ALA A 72 -1.72 -12.17 7.24
N ALA A 73 -2.14 -13.20 6.52
CA ALA A 73 -1.97 -14.58 6.97
C ALA A 73 -0.64 -15.19 6.57
N ASP A 74 0.13 -14.54 5.70
CA ASP A 74 1.38 -15.07 5.21
C ASP A 74 2.53 -14.61 6.12
N PRO A 75 3.23 -15.52 6.81
CA PRO A 75 4.28 -15.12 7.74
C PRO A 75 5.39 -14.28 7.11
N GLY A 76 5.65 -14.46 5.82
CA GLY A 76 6.69 -13.71 5.14
C GLY A 76 6.26 -12.33 4.66
N LEU A 77 4.96 -12.06 4.65
CA LEU A 77 4.42 -10.83 4.08
C LEU A 77 3.61 -10.01 5.06
N LYS A 78 3.20 -10.58 6.17
CA LYS A 78 2.27 -9.91 7.07
C LYS A 78 2.82 -8.63 7.69
N ALA A 79 4.14 -8.49 7.72
CA ALA A 79 4.75 -7.30 8.29
C ALA A 79 4.74 -6.11 7.33
N ILE A 80 4.46 -6.32 6.04
CA ILE A 80 4.42 -5.23 5.08
C ILE A 80 3.13 -4.45 5.31
N PRO A 81 3.20 -3.16 5.64
CA PRO A 81 1.98 -2.39 5.87
C PRO A 81 1.11 -2.31 4.62
N ARG A 82 -0.20 -2.32 4.82
CA ARG A 82 -1.17 -2.24 3.74
C ARG A 82 -2.10 -1.08 4.03
N VAL A 83 -2.23 -0.17 3.07
CA VAL A 83 -3.07 1.02 3.21
C VAL A 83 -4.15 0.98 2.15
N ALA A 84 -5.39 1.04 2.56
CA ALA A 84 -6.50 1.06 1.61
C ALA A 84 -6.73 2.48 1.11
N VAL A 85 -6.87 2.65 -0.20
CA VAL A 85 -7.21 3.94 -0.78
C VAL A 85 -8.42 3.70 -1.65
N THR A 86 -9.59 4.13 -1.21
CA THR A 86 -10.82 3.72 -1.85
C THR A 86 -11.88 4.81 -1.82
N ALA A 87 -12.78 4.76 -2.81
CA ALA A 87 -13.93 5.67 -2.85
C ALA A 87 -15.01 5.25 -1.86
N TYR A 88 -14.94 4.05 -1.30
CA TYR A 88 -15.92 3.63 -0.33
C TYR A 88 -15.55 4.24 1.00
N ALA A 89 -16.24 5.28 1.39
CA ALA A 89 -15.95 5.97 2.63
C ALA A 89 -17.20 6.07 3.48
N MET A 90 -17.92 4.97 3.64
CA MET A 90 -19.13 4.99 4.43
C MET A 90 -18.85 4.72 5.90
N VAL A 91 -19.78 5.11 6.72
CA VAL A 91 -19.67 4.86 8.16
C VAL A 91 -19.55 3.35 8.39
N GLY A 92 -18.57 2.95 9.17
CA GLY A 92 -18.35 1.55 9.46
C GLY A 92 -17.36 0.86 8.54
N ASP A 93 -17.07 1.45 7.37
CA ASP A 93 -16.15 0.82 6.43
C ASP A 93 -14.72 0.83 6.97
N ARG A 94 -14.36 1.86 7.72
CA ARG A 94 -13.01 1.94 8.27
C ARG A 94 -12.72 0.76 9.18
N ASP A 95 -13.65 0.42 10.08
CA ASP A 95 -13.45 -0.70 10.99
C ASP A 95 -13.35 -2.01 10.23
N ARG A 96 -14.20 -2.20 9.22
CA ARG A 96 -14.18 -3.41 8.42
C ARG A 96 -12.87 -3.57 7.67
N VAL A 97 -12.35 -2.46 7.14
CA VAL A 97 -11.10 -2.46 6.41
C VAL A 97 -9.94 -2.80 7.34
N LEU A 98 -9.89 -2.18 8.51
CA LEU A 98 -8.83 -2.47 9.44
C LEU A 98 -8.87 -3.90 9.92
N LYS A 99 -10.08 -4.46 10.16
CA LYS A 99 -10.19 -5.84 10.58
C LYS A 99 -9.79 -6.83 9.50
N ALA A 100 -9.88 -6.43 8.23
CA ALA A 100 -9.51 -7.30 7.14
C ALA A 100 -8.00 -7.39 6.93
N GLY A 101 -7.21 -6.61 7.68
CA GLY A 101 -5.77 -6.71 7.59
C GLY A 101 -5.08 -5.47 7.04
N PHE A 102 -5.81 -4.37 6.89
CA PHE A 102 -5.18 -3.11 6.49
C PHE A 102 -4.69 -2.36 7.71
N HIS A 103 -3.65 -1.57 7.53
CA HIS A 103 -3.07 -0.77 8.60
C HIS A 103 -3.53 0.68 8.54
N GLY A 104 -4.10 1.09 7.41
CA GLY A 104 -4.58 2.45 7.24
C GLY A 104 -5.64 2.54 6.18
N TYR A 105 -6.28 3.71 6.10
CA TYR A 105 -7.41 3.92 5.23
C TYR A 105 -7.37 5.37 4.75
N ILE A 106 -7.37 5.57 3.46
CA ILE A 106 -7.42 6.91 2.87
C ILE A 106 -8.59 6.95 1.90
N ALA A 107 -9.50 7.89 2.10
CA ALA A 107 -10.66 8.02 1.23
C ALA A 107 -10.29 8.79 -0.03
N LYS A 108 -10.85 8.38 -1.18
CA LYS A 108 -10.72 9.13 -2.42
C LYS A 108 -11.75 10.24 -2.43
N PRO A 109 -11.47 11.35 -3.10
CA PRO A 109 -10.26 11.63 -3.87
C PRO A 109 -9.07 11.92 -2.96
N ILE A 110 -7.89 11.49 -3.34
CA ILE A 110 -6.71 11.76 -2.55
C ILE A 110 -6.34 13.23 -2.65
N GLU A 111 -5.66 13.73 -1.62
CA GLU A 111 -5.17 15.10 -1.62
C GLU A 111 -3.74 15.09 -2.13
N PRO A 112 -3.47 15.60 -3.34
CA PRO A 112 -2.14 15.47 -3.93
C PRO A 112 -1.01 16.05 -3.08
N SER A 113 -1.29 17.13 -2.34
CA SER A 113 -0.23 17.79 -1.59
C SER A 113 0.21 17.02 -0.35
N THR A 114 -0.60 16.07 0.12
CA THR A 114 -0.27 15.34 1.35
C THR A 114 -0.19 13.83 1.17
N PHE A 115 -0.58 13.33 0.01
CA PHE A 115 -0.70 11.88 -0.18
C PHE A 115 0.60 11.14 0.09
N ALA A 116 1.71 11.61 -0.49
CA ALA A 116 2.99 10.91 -0.32
C ALA A 116 3.42 10.88 1.15
N ALA A 117 3.21 11.98 1.87
CA ALA A 117 3.55 12.02 3.29
C ALA A 117 2.66 11.08 4.11
N GLN A 118 1.38 10.97 3.74
CA GLN A 118 0.49 10.05 4.41
C GLN A 118 0.97 8.61 4.24
N ILE A 119 1.35 8.25 3.02
CA ILE A 119 1.83 6.90 2.76
C ILE A 119 3.13 6.64 3.50
N LYS A 120 4.04 7.59 3.49
CA LYS A 120 5.32 7.42 4.18
C LYS A 120 5.12 7.17 5.68
N SER A 121 4.07 7.72 6.26
CA SER A 121 3.83 7.55 7.69
C SER A 121 3.55 6.09 8.06
N PHE A 122 3.26 5.23 7.08
CA PHE A 122 3.01 3.82 7.35
C PHE A 122 4.27 2.96 7.16
N PHE A 123 5.38 3.53 6.74
CA PHE A 123 6.60 2.75 6.59
C PHE A 123 7.03 2.20 7.93
N VAL A 124 7.40 0.92 7.94
CA VAL A 124 7.94 0.30 9.14
C VAL A 124 9.38 0.75 9.27
N PRO A 125 9.84 1.12 10.47
CA PRO A 125 11.25 1.50 10.65
C PRO A 125 12.17 0.34 10.25
N ALA A 126 13.31 0.67 9.70
CA ALA A 126 14.27 -0.35 9.32
C ALA A 126 14.78 -1.05 10.56
N PRO A 127 14.87 -2.39 10.55
CA PRO A 127 15.26 -3.10 11.74
C PRO A 127 16.59 -2.68 12.35
N HIS A 128 17.58 -2.39 11.53
CA HIS A 128 18.86 -2.02 12.06
C HIS A 128 18.84 -0.66 12.73
N LEU A 129 17.88 0.16 12.36
CA LEU A 129 17.81 1.44 13.00
C LEU A 129 17.18 1.31 14.35
N SER A 130 16.27 0.37 14.45
CA SER A 130 15.62 0.26 15.71
C SER A 130 16.57 -0.15 16.78
N LYS A 131 17.64 -0.67 16.46
CA LYS A 131 18.49 -1.01 17.40
C LYS A 131 19.39 -0.14 17.71
N ALA A 132 19.65 0.49 16.87
CA ALA A 132 20.62 1.39 17.16
C ALA A 132 20.39 1.92 18.42
N GLY A 133 19.51 1.97 18.61
CA GLY A 133 19.47 2.51 19.75
C GLY A 133 19.61 1.65 20.66
N ASP A 134 19.71 1.11 20.34
CA ASP A 134 19.73 0.55 21.11
C ASP A 134 20.08 0.31 21.58
#